data_a468d00fe86369ae0ac1b105c083ccdb
#
_entry.id   a468d00fe86369ae0ac1b105c083ccdb
#
_cell.length_a   1.000
_cell.length_b   1.000
_cell.length_c   1.000
_cell.angle_alpha   90.00
_cell.angle_beta   90.00
_cell.angle_gamma   90.00
#
_symmetry.space_group_name_H-M   'P 1'
#
loop_
_entity.id
_entity.type
_entity.pdbx_description
1 polymer ?
#
loop_
_entity_poly.entity_id
_entity_poly.type
_entity_poly.pdbx_seq_one_letter_code
_entity_poly.pdbx_strand_id
1 'polypeptide(L)'
;RLPQSIRTQEILLQNGTVQDCRGCSYEACRHFAEGGRCFYGGAVTEQVLPAVQQADAVLLLCPNYNDAVSANMTAFFNRLTNLAVVRELWDKYVWAVVVSGFSGSDLVARQVLGAMCLNKAAILPPRFCLLQTANDPGAAAEAENVGTKLDVFAKSIVDTLLP
;
A
#
# COMPACT_ATOMS: atom_id res chain seq x y z
N ARG A 1 13.48 0.32 13.06
CA ARG A 1 13.22 -1.05 13.53
C ARG A 1 13.48 -2.10 12.47
N LEU A 2 13.48 -1.73 11.19
CA LEU A 2 13.99 -2.60 10.14
C LEU A 2 15.52 -2.51 10.09
N PRO A 3 16.23 -3.62 9.81
CA PRO A 3 17.69 -3.60 9.70
C PRO A 3 18.15 -2.85 8.44
N GLN A 4 19.41 -2.37 8.43
CA GLN A 4 19.97 -1.63 7.30
C GLN A 4 20.05 -2.45 5.99
N SER A 5 19.98 -3.77 6.09
CA SER A 5 19.91 -4.67 4.93
C SER A 5 18.59 -4.55 4.15
N ILE A 6 17.52 -4.05 4.79
CA ILE A 6 16.26 -3.74 4.12
C ILE A 6 16.26 -2.26 3.73
N ARG A 7 16.42 -2.00 2.43
CA ARG A 7 16.30 -0.63 1.88
C ARG A 7 14.83 -0.23 1.81
N THR A 8 14.52 0.97 2.25
CA THR A 8 13.16 1.51 2.20
C THR A 8 13.11 2.78 1.36
N GLN A 9 12.02 2.94 0.62
CA GLN A 9 11.65 4.17 -0.05
C GLN A 9 10.27 4.60 0.44
N GLU A 10 10.16 5.82 0.96
CA GLU A 10 8.89 6.39 1.41
C GLU A 10 8.32 7.30 0.33
N ILE A 11 7.03 7.13 0.03
CA ILE A 11 6.29 7.95 -0.92
C ILE A 11 4.98 8.40 -0.26
N LEU A 12 4.80 9.71 -0.17
CA LEU A 12 3.59 10.30 0.40
C LEU A 12 2.54 10.53 -0.69
N LEU A 13 1.36 9.95 -0.51
CA LEU A 13 0.20 10.18 -1.37
C LEU A 13 -0.54 11.46 -0.91
N GLN A 14 0.03 12.62 -1.24
CA GLN A 14 -0.49 13.90 -0.79
C GLN A 14 -1.73 14.35 -1.57
N ASN A 15 -2.64 15.05 -0.88
CA ASN A 15 -3.79 15.69 -1.52
C ASN A 15 -3.34 16.67 -2.61
N GLY A 16 -4.04 16.67 -3.73
CA GLY A 16 -3.74 17.52 -4.88
C GLY A 16 -2.67 16.98 -5.84
N THR A 17 -1.86 16.00 -5.42
CA THR A 17 -0.84 15.37 -6.30
C THR A 17 -1.28 14.03 -6.85
N VAL A 18 -2.22 13.36 -6.19
CA VAL A 18 -2.75 12.05 -6.58
C VAL A 18 -4.01 12.24 -7.42
N GLN A 19 -3.97 11.76 -8.65
CA GLN A 19 -5.13 11.72 -9.55
C GLN A 19 -5.63 10.29 -9.67
N ASP A 20 -6.95 10.10 -9.61
CA ASP A 20 -7.55 8.78 -9.79
C ASP A 20 -7.49 8.29 -11.24
N CYS A 21 -7.76 7.02 -11.44
CA CYS A 21 -7.92 6.40 -12.75
C CYS A 21 -9.13 6.98 -13.46
N ARG A 22 -8.98 7.32 -14.75
CA ARG A 22 -10.06 7.89 -15.55
C ARG A 22 -10.84 6.86 -16.39
N GLY A 23 -10.56 5.57 -16.20
CA GLY A 23 -11.32 4.50 -16.83
C GLY A 23 -11.13 4.41 -18.35
N CYS A 24 -9.90 4.27 -18.82
CA CYS A 24 -9.62 3.96 -20.22
C CYS A 24 -10.18 2.59 -20.59
N SER A 25 -10.35 2.33 -21.91
CA SER A 25 -10.55 0.96 -22.37
C SER A 25 -9.36 0.08 -21.96
N TYR A 26 -9.59 -1.23 -21.86
CA TYR A 26 -8.52 -2.18 -21.53
C TYR A 26 -7.35 -2.09 -22.51
N GLU A 27 -7.65 -2.03 -23.80
CA GLU A 27 -6.65 -1.94 -24.88
C GLU A 27 -5.80 -0.67 -24.77
N ALA A 28 -6.44 0.49 -24.54
CA ALA A 28 -5.72 1.74 -24.36
C ALA A 28 -4.86 1.73 -23.09
N CYS A 29 -5.40 1.20 -21.99
CA CYS A 29 -4.64 1.08 -20.73
C CYS A 29 -3.42 0.20 -20.92
N ARG A 30 -3.58 -0.97 -21.54
CA ARG A 30 -2.50 -1.92 -21.82
C ARG A 30 -1.43 -1.33 -22.73
N HIS A 31 -1.82 -0.66 -23.82
CA HIS A 31 -0.88 -0.02 -24.74
C HIS A 31 0.09 0.95 -24.02
N PHE A 32 -0.44 1.80 -23.14
CA PHE A 32 0.43 2.71 -22.38
C PHE A 32 1.22 1.98 -21.28
N ALA A 33 0.64 0.97 -20.65
CA ALA A 33 1.27 0.18 -19.61
C ALA A 33 2.48 -0.63 -20.12
N GLU A 34 2.41 -1.17 -21.34
CA GLU A 34 3.54 -1.84 -22.00
C GLU A 34 4.75 -0.91 -22.18
N GLY A 35 4.50 0.40 -22.33
CA GLY A 35 5.52 1.44 -22.32
C GLY A 35 5.91 1.95 -20.91
N GLY A 36 5.45 1.30 -19.84
CA GLY A 36 5.73 1.70 -18.45
C GLY A 36 5.10 3.02 -18.03
N ARG A 37 4.01 3.45 -18.67
CA ARG A 37 3.37 4.76 -18.45
C ARG A 37 1.85 4.63 -18.41
N CYS A 38 1.23 5.68 -17.87
CA CYS A 38 -0.20 5.93 -18.05
C CYS A 38 -0.37 7.22 -18.84
N PHE A 39 -1.32 7.25 -19.77
CA PHE A 39 -1.61 8.44 -20.60
C PHE A 39 -1.79 9.73 -19.78
N TYR A 40 -2.41 9.59 -18.62
CA TYR A 40 -2.70 10.74 -17.75
C TYR A 40 -1.54 11.16 -16.83
N GLY A 41 -0.39 10.46 -16.83
CA GLY A 41 0.79 10.81 -16.04
C GLY A 41 0.52 10.96 -14.54
N GLY A 42 1.25 11.87 -13.90
CA GLY A 42 1.11 12.26 -12.50
C GLY A 42 1.89 11.40 -11.52
N ALA A 43 1.93 11.85 -10.25
CA ALA A 43 2.80 11.31 -9.21
C ALA A 43 2.72 9.77 -9.05
N VAL A 44 1.52 9.19 -9.14
CA VAL A 44 1.37 7.73 -9.04
C VAL A 44 2.14 7.03 -10.16
N THR A 45 2.00 7.50 -11.40
CA THR A 45 2.66 6.87 -12.57
C THR A 45 4.16 7.10 -12.57
N GLU A 46 4.60 8.31 -12.18
CA GLU A 46 5.98 8.75 -12.31
C GLU A 46 6.86 8.28 -11.14
N GLN A 47 6.27 8.09 -9.98
CA GLN A 47 7.00 7.77 -8.74
C GLN A 47 6.57 6.44 -8.13
N VAL A 48 5.26 6.22 -7.95
CA VAL A 48 4.75 5.09 -7.19
C VAL A 48 4.82 3.79 -7.97
N LEU A 49 4.35 3.76 -9.22
CA LEU A 49 4.37 2.52 -10.02
C LEU A 49 5.80 2.00 -10.27
N PRO A 50 6.80 2.84 -10.62
CA PRO A 50 8.18 2.38 -10.72
C PRO A 50 8.74 1.85 -9.39
N ALA A 51 8.43 2.50 -8.26
CA ALA A 51 8.85 2.03 -6.95
C ALA A 51 8.23 0.68 -6.59
N VAL A 52 6.92 0.51 -6.80
CA VAL A 52 6.24 -0.79 -6.61
C VAL A 52 6.83 -1.87 -7.51
N GLN A 53 7.14 -1.54 -8.75
CA GLN A 53 7.72 -2.49 -9.70
C GLN A 53 9.08 -3.02 -9.24
N GLN A 54 9.90 -2.17 -8.63
CA GLN A 54 11.26 -2.50 -8.19
C GLN A 54 11.32 -3.11 -6.79
N ALA A 55 10.33 -2.88 -5.95
CA ALA A 55 10.31 -3.35 -4.57
C ALA A 55 9.98 -4.86 -4.48
N ASP A 56 10.53 -5.54 -3.48
CA ASP A 56 10.15 -6.89 -3.09
C ASP A 56 8.87 -6.89 -2.24
N ALA A 57 8.59 -5.76 -1.60
CA ALA A 57 7.45 -5.61 -0.71
C ALA A 57 6.87 -4.19 -0.73
N VAL A 58 5.58 -4.09 -0.44
CA VAL A 58 4.85 -2.81 -0.28
C VAL A 58 4.25 -2.75 1.11
N LEU A 59 4.62 -1.72 1.87
CA LEU A 59 3.99 -1.40 3.15
C LEU A 59 3.08 -0.19 2.99
N LEU A 60 1.79 -0.38 3.24
CA LEU A 60 0.77 0.65 3.12
C LEU A 60 0.44 1.23 4.50
N LEU A 61 0.58 2.55 4.66
CA LEU A 61 0.17 3.26 5.86
C LEU A 61 -1.21 3.88 5.60
N CYS A 62 -2.23 3.33 6.24
CA CYS A 62 -3.63 3.63 5.95
C CYS A 62 -4.31 4.27 7.17
N PRO A 63 -4.53 5.59 7.18
CA PRO A 63 -5.49 6.15 8.11
C PRO A 63 -6.91 5.69 7.73
N ASN A 64 -7.73 5.40 8.74
CA ASN A 64 -9.13 5.07 8.53
C ASN A 64 -9.96 6.36 8.41
N TYR A 65 -10.66 6.49 7.32
CA TYR A 65 -11.63 7.56 7.09
C TYR A 65 -13.01 6.95 6.87
N ASN A 66 -13.85 7.00 7.90
CA ASN A 66 -15.23 6.52 7.82
C ASN A 66 -15.31 5.04 7.35
N ASP A 67 -14.54 4.18 8.01
CA ASP A 67 -14.41 2.75 7.73
C ASP A 67 -13.93 2.38 6.32
N ALA A 68 -13.19 3.30 5.70
CA ALA A 68 -12.61 3.14 4.38
C ALA A 68 -11.16 3.63 4.32
N VAL A 69 -10.44 3.16 3.30
CA VAL A 69 -9.16 3.74 2.91
C VAL A 69 -9.36 5.16 2.39
N SER A 70 -8.33 6.00 2.48
CA SER A 70 -8.39 7.37 1.97
C SER A 70 -8.65 7.43 0.46
N ALA A 71 -9.18 8.55 -0.02
CA ALA A 71 -9.38 8.77 -1.45
C ALA A 71 -8.08 8.61 -2.25
N ASN A 72 -6.94 9.10 -1.73
CA ASN A 72 -5.64 8.93 -2.38
C ASN A 72 -5.19 7.47 -2.44
N MET A 73 -5.49 6.68 -1.40
CA MET A 73 -5.20 5.23 -1.41
C MET A 73 -6.11 4.49 -2.40
N THR A 74 -7.38 4.89 -2.49
CA THR A 74 -8.30 4.36 -3.53
C THR A 74 -7.78 4.68 -4.92
N ALA A 75 -7.36 5.93 -5.16
CA ALA A 75 -6.77 6.34 -6.43
C ALA A 75 -5.48 5.54 -6.75
N PHE A 76 -4.64 5.28 -5.75
CA PHE A 76 -3.47 4.40 -5.90
C PHE A 76 -3.89 2.99 -6.33
N PHE A 77 -4.86 2.35 -5.66
CA PHE A 77 -5.34 1.01 -6.04
C PHE A 77 -5.90 0.98 -7.45
N ASN A 78 -6.69 1.98 -7.84
CA ASN A 78 -7.24 2.09 -9.19
C ASN A 78 -6.12 2.25 -10.23
N ARG A 79 -5.15 3.11 -9.95
CA ARG A 79 -4.01 3.37 -10.84
C ARG A 79 -3.01 2.21 -10.92
N LEU A 80 -2.90 1.41 -9.87
CA LEU A 80 -2.06 0.21 -9.87
C LEU A 80 -2.50 -0.83 -10.92
N THR A 81 -3.75 -0.74 -11.39
CA THR A 81 -4.24 -1.53 -12.54
C THR A 81 -3.36 -1.34 -13.78
N ASN A 82 -2.83 -0.14 -14.00
CA ASN A 82 -1.91 0.12 -15.12
C ASN A 82 -0.67 -0.81 -15.09
N LEU A 83 -0.10 -1.05 -13.91
CA LEU A 83 0.99 -2.02 -13.76
C LEU A 83 0.47 -3.45 -13.87
N ALA A 84 -0.65 -3.76 -13.20
CA ALA A 84 -1.18 -5.11 -13.11
C ALA A 84 -1.66 -5.71 -14.45
N VAL A 85 -2.05 -4.89 -15.44
CA VAL A 85 -2.46 -5.38 -16.78
C VAL A 85 -1.31 -5.92 -17.61
N VAL A 86 -0.06 -5.60 -17.25
CA VAL A 86 1.15 -6.08 -17.94
C VAL A 86 2.02 -6.95 -17.05
N ARG A 87 1.86 -6.86 -15.73
CA ARG A 87 2.63 -7.60 -14.76
C ARG A 87 1.83 -7.82 -13.48
N GLU A 88 1.52 -9.05 -13.15
CA GLU A 88 0.95 -9.42 -11.85
C GLU A 88 1.97 -9.17 -10.72
N LEU A 89 1.46 -8.97 -9.49
CA LEU A 89 2.28 -8.66 -8.32
C LEU A 89 2.61 -9.90 -7.47
N TRP A 90 2.60 -11.09 -8.05
CA TRP A 90 2.81 -12.38 -7.39
C TRP A 90 4.19 -12.57 -6.77
N ASP A 91 5.15 -11.70 -7.09
CA ASP A 91 6.50 -11.66 -6.54
C ASP A 91 6.65 -10.62 -5.41
N LYS A 92 5.55 -9.96 -5.00
CA LYS A 92 5.59 -8.85 -4.04
C LYS A 92 4.75 -9.13 -2.82
N TYR A 93 5.38 -9.04 -1.66
CA TYR A 93 4.66 -9.08 -0.39
C TYR A 93 3.93 -7.76 -0.12
N VAL A 94 2.79 -7.81 0.56
CA VAL A 94 2.07 -6.61 0.98
C VAL A 94 1.80 -6.63 2.48
N TRP A 95 2.14 -5.54 3.15
CA TRP A 95 1.79 -5.27 4.54
C TRP A 95 1.00 -3.98 4.65
N ALA A 96 0.28 -3.83 5.74
CA ALA A 96 -0.44 -2.61 6.07
C ALA A 96 -0.32 -2.25 7.54
N VAL A 97 -0.28 -0.95 7.82
CA VAL A 97 -0.55 -0.40 9.14
C VAL A 97 -1.82 0.44 9.01
N VAL A 98 -2.83 0.11 9.80
CA VAL A 98 -4.08 0.85 9.82
C VAL A 98 -4.22 1.58 11.15
N VAL A 99 -4.45 2.88 11.11
CA VAL A 99 -4.74 3.71 12.28
C VAL A 99 -6.20 4.17 12.20
N SER A 100 -6.99 3.81 13.21
CA SER A 100 -8.41 4.16 13.33
C SER A 100 -8.69 4.92 14.62
N GLY A 101 -9.60 5.88 14.57
CA GLY A 101 -10.01 6.59 15.77
C GLY A 101 -10.81 5.74 16.74
N PHE A 102 -11.65 4.83 16.23
CA PHE A 102 -12.53 4.00 17.06
C PHE A 102 -12.76 2.61 16.47
N SER A 103 -13.35 2.51 15.30
CA SER A 103 -13.75 1.25 14.66
C SER A 103 -13.22 1.16 13.22
N GLY A 104 -13.56 0.07 12.51
CA GLY A 104 -13.38 -0.07 11.07
C GLY A 104 -11.95 -0.34 10.60
N SER A 105 -10.99 -0.53 11.50
CA SER A 105 -9.62 -0.88 11.07
C SER A 105 -9.57 -2.20 10.32
N ASP A 106 -10.40 -3.17 10.69
CA ASP A 106 -10.54 -4.45 9.99
C ASP A 106 -11.18 -4.28 8.60
N LEU A 107 -12.10 -3.32 8.43
CA LEU A 107 -12.70 -3.01 7.13
C LEU A 107 -11.66 -2.42 6.18
N VAL A 108 -10.82 -1.50 6.66
CA VAL A 108 -9.69 -0.96 5.89
C VAL A 108 -8.69 -2.06 5.53
N ALA A 109 -8.34 -2.94 6.48
CA ALA A 109 -7.45 -4.06 6.21
C ALA A 109 -8.01 -5.01 5.12
N ARG A 110 -9.33 -5.29 5.14
CA ARG A 110 -10.00 -6.09 4.10
C ARG A 110 -9.98 -5.39 2.74
N GLN A 111 -10.12 -4.06 2.68
CA GLN A 111 -10.01 -3.30 1.43
C GLN A 111 -8.59 -3.41 0.84
N VAL A 112 -7.55 -3.30 1.68
CA VAL A 112 -6.16 -3.51 1.26
C VAL A 112 -5.97 -4.93 0.72
N LEU A 113 -6.44 -5.94 1.46
CA LEU A 113 -6.35 -7.34 1.04
C LEU A 113 -7.05 -7.56 -0.31
N GLY A 114 -8.27 -7.07 -0.45
CA GLY A 114 -9.04 -7.16 -1.70
C GLY A 114 -8.33 -6.51 -2.87
N ALA A 115 -7.83 -5.29 -2.67
CA ALA A 115 -7.19 -4.52 -3.74
C ALA A 115 -5.83 -5.08 -4.16
N MET A 116 -5.02 -5.54 -3.22
CA MET A 116 -3.65 -5.98 -3.49
C MET A 116 -3.54 -7.47 -3.74
N CYS A 117 -4.11 -8.30 -2.88
CA CYS A 117 -3.92 -9.74 -2.95
C CYS A 117 -4.94 -10.43 -3.87
N LEU A 118 -6.24 -10.11 -3.75
CA LEU A 118 -7.25 -10.76 -4.57
C LEU A 118 -7.32 -10.20 -5.99
N ASN A 119 -7.14 -8.90 -6.15
CA ASN A 119 -7.26 -8.24 -7.45
C ASN A 119 -5.95 -8.18 -8.25
N LYS A 120 -4.80 -8.10 -7.57
CA LYS A 120 -3.50 -7.91 -8.23
C LYS A 120 -2.47 -8.99 -7.91
N ALA A 121 -2.91 -10.06 -7.26
CA ALA A 121 -2.13 -11.26 -6.97
C ALA A 121 -0.88 -11.03 -6.08
N ALA A 122 -0.83 -9.93 -5.31
CA ALA A 122 0.27 -9.73 -4.36
C ALA A 122 0.23 -10.79 -3.25
N ILE A 123 1.39 -11.15 -2.73
CA ILE A 123 1.52 -12.19 -1.70
C ILE A 123 1.07 -11.65 -0.35
N LEU A 124 0.16 -12.37 0.29
CA LEU A 124 -0.29 -12.10 1.65
C LEU A 124 0.67 -12.77 2.65
N PRO A 125 1.50 -12.01 3.37
CA PRO A 125 2.40 -12.58 4.36
C PRO A 125 1.70 -12.86 5.69
N PRO A 126 2.30 -13.68 6.58
CA PRO A 126 1.87 -13.77 7.96
C PRO A 126 1.87 -12.39 8.62
N ARG A 127 0.84 -12.11 9.47
CA ARG A 127 0.72 -10.81 10.16
C ARG A 127 0.75 -9.62 9.20
N PHE A 128 0.07 -9.71 8.08
CA PHE A 128 0.10 -8.69 7.03
C PHE A 128 -0.34 -7.30 7.52
N CYS A 129 -1.11 -7.20 8.60
CA CYS A 129 -1.66 -5.93 9.05
C CYS A 129 -1.45 -5.69 10.55
N LEU A 130 -0.97 -4.49 10.88
CA LEU A 130 -0.94 -3.95 12.23
C LEU A 130 -2.09 -2.96 12.38
N LEU A 131 -2.96 -3.19 13.36
CA LEU A 131 -4.08 -2.32 13.69
C LEU A 131 -3.78 -1.51 14.94
N GLN A 132 -3.92 -0.19 14.86
CA GLN A 132 -3.69 0.74 15.96
C GLN A 132 -4.86 1.71 16.10
N THR A 133 -5.28 1.97 17.34
CA THR A 133 -6.30 2.97 17.65
C THR A 133 -5.66 4.25 18.13
N ALA A 134 -5.99 5.38 17.49
CA ALA A 134 -5.60 6.72 17.92
C ALA A 134 -6.44 7.77 17.17
N ASN A 135 -6.82 8.85 17.85
CA ASN A 135 -7.64 9.93 17.29
C ASN A 135 -6.81 11.17 16.92
N ASP A 136 -5.79 11.48 17.71
CA ASP A 136 -5.04 12.72 17.53
C ASP A 136 -3.75 12.48 16.70
N PRO A 137 -3.31 13.49 15.93
CA PRO A 137 -2.04 13.43 15.22
C PRO A 137 -0.88 13.11 16.19
N GLY A 138 -0.08 12.10 15.86
CA GLY A 138 1.03 11.63 16.69
C GLY A 138 0.66 10.60 17.77
N ALA A 139 -0.58 10.58 18.26
CA ALA A 139 -1.01 9.71 19.34
C ALA A 139 -0.83 8.21 19.05
N ALA A 140 -0.88 7.81 17.78
CA ALA A 140 -0.62 6.41 17.39
C ALA A 140 0.80 5.95 17.77
N ALA A 141 1.79 6.84 17.71
CA ALA A 141 3.18 6.54 18.05
C ALA A 141 3.43 6.53 19.57
N GLU A 142 2.57 7.19 20.34
CA GLU A 142 2.64 7.30 21.80
C GLU A 142 1.75 6.28 22.52
N ALA A 143 0.94 5.54 21.77
CA ALA A 143 -0.01 4.58 22.32
C ALA A 143 0.69 3.48 23.14
N GLU A 144 0.05 3.05 24.22
CA GLU A 144 0.52 1.95 25.07
C GLU A 144 0.83 0.70 24.21
N ASN A 145 1.96 0.08 24.48
CA ASN A 145 2.43 -1.13 23.80
C ASN A 145 2.68 -1.00 22.28
N VAL A 146 2.60 0.22 21.69
CA VAL A 146 2.87 0.39 20.24
C VAL A 146 4.29 -0.05 19.89
N GLY A 147 5.25 0.19 20.75
CA GLY A 147 6.64 -0.25 20.59
C GLY A 147 6.74 -1.76 20.39
N THR A 148 6.13 -2.54 21.28
CA THR A 148 6.12 -4.00 21.21
C THR A 148 5.38 -4.50 19.96
N LYS A 149 4.23 -3.91 19.63
CA LYS A 149 3.49 -4.25 18.42
C LYS A 149 4.32 -4.03 17.15
N LEU A 150 5.02 -2.89 17.09
CA LEU A 150 5.89 -2.56 15.96
C LEU A 150 7.10 -3.49 15.88
N ASP A 151 7.67 -3.92 16.99
CA ASP A 151 8.79 -4.85 16.99
C ASP A 151 8.38 -6.23 16.50
N VAL A 152 7.22 -6.72 16.93
CA VAL A 152 6.65 -8.00 16.45
C VAL A 152 6.30 -7.91 14.96
N PHE A 153 5.73 -6.79 14.52
CA PHE A 153 5.38 -6.57 13.13
C PHE A 153 6.63 -6.45 12.25
N ALA A 154 7.60 -5.63 12.65
CA ALA A 154 8.88 -5.50 11.95
C ALA A 154 9.63 -6.84 11.87
N LYS A 155 9.63 -7.63 12.96
CA LYS A 155 10.21 -8.96 12.94
C LYS A 155 9.56 -9.86 11.90
N SER A 156 8.24 -9.84 11.77
CA SER A 156 7.55 -10.66 10.76
C SER A 156 7.93 -10.25 9.32
N ILE A 157 8.18 -8.96 9.06
CA ILE A 157 8.69 -8.48 7.78
C ILE A 157 10.10 -9.00 7.52
N VAL A 158 10.97 -8.87 8.52
CA VAL A 158 12.37 -9.33 8.43
C VAL A 158 12.44 -10.84 8.17
N ASP A 159 11.72 -11.63 8.98
CA ASP A 159 11.71 -13.10 8.87
C ASP A 159 11.16 -13.58 7.49
N THR A 160 10.33 -12.74 6.84
CA THR A 160 9.77 -13.06 5.52
C THR A 160 10.71 -12.67 4.38
N LEU A 161 11.37 -11.51 4.49
CA LEU A 161 12.21 -10.98 3.41
C LEU A 161 13.67 -11.45 3.47
N LEU A 162 14.13 -11.87 4.63
CA LEU A 162 15.51 -12.34 4.90
C LEU A 162 15.45 -13.71 5.61
N PRO A 163 14.93 -14.77 4.95
CA PRO A 163 14.77 -16.08 5.56
C PRO A 163 16.10 -16.80 5.89
#